data_c256404a6cb348ef89be17da4ae162d7
#
_entry.id   c256404a6cb348ef89be17da4ae162d7
#
_cell.length_a   1.000
_cell.length_b   1.000
_cell.length_c   1.000
_cell.angle_alpha   90.00
_cell.angle_beta   90.00
_cell.angle_gamma   90.00
#
_symmetry.space_group_name_H-M   'P 1'
#
loop_
_entity.id
_entity.type
_entity.pdbx_description
1 polymer ?
#
loop_
_entity_poly.entity_id
_entity_poly.type
_entity_poly.pdbx_seq_one_letter_code
_entity_poly.pdbx_strand_id
1 'polypeptide(L)'
;MSATAAILLLTAFVAGVTGAWSPCGFSMVETLGSRRADAGGRTVATSCATFALGALAGGAITFCALAALGAALGGAGSVAALTAATAIALAAALGEALGVRIVPQIRRQVPEPWRRTLPLPLAAGLYGVLLGLGFTTFVLTLAVWALAGISVAIGDVQGGLLIGLGFGAGRALPVVLMAPRYATLGQRLELAMAERPILLRRLRLADGALLAALGVAFLASGSASAAQHRPRLVAPDATDPSRAGSLLAYERLDGTAVLVDGDAIGQTPAQAVAVGGRYVATRVGERIVVSDRTAGSPVADFTAPGATQLAVSKRWLVWSVTRPGGGGRLWALPLPVAQAVPADGGEPLAATPAAAPGVAHLVAGATRRESIDRPALSGDHLAYAATTRGVSSIVIVDLATRRRRRAFSTRTGQLSQPALDGRRLLYVHATYCSQRLRVVRTSRLSDPRTLMTLGSAARRDEGHEHGYTRQGSEPSRCPPGTPGRTDTLLWSTALAGRTAYVTLLRPGAVGGAPAAARIVRVHG
;
A
#
# COMPACT_ATOMS: atom_id res chain seq x y z
N MET A 1 -10.38 12.08 7.84
CA MET A 1 -9.19 11.85 8.70
C MET A 1 -9.39 10.56 9.46
N SER A 2 -8.37 9.69 9.53
CA SER A 2 -8.42 8.51 10.42
C SER A 2 -8.31 8.94 11.89
N ALA A 3 -8.81 8.13 12.82
CA ALA A 3 -8.68 8.39 14.26
C ALA A 3 -7.20 8.57 14.67
N THR A 4 -6.30 7.74 14.13
CA THR A 4 -4.86 7.83 14.36
C THR A 4 -4.28 9.19 13.92
N ALA A 5 -4.68 9.71 12.75
CA ALA A 5 -4.24 11.01 12.26
C ALA A 5 -4.74 12.17 13.16
N ALA A 6 -5.96 12.06 13.69
CA ALA A 6 -6.50 13.04 14.63
C ALA A 6 -5.74 13.04 15.97
N ILE A 7 -5.44 11.86 16.52
CA ILE A 7 -4.66 11.71 17.76
C ILE A 7 -3.23 12.24 17.52
N LEU A 8 -2.61 11.95 16.39
CA LEU A 8 -1.28 12.43 16.03
C LEU A 8 -1.23 13.96 15.95
N LEU A 9 -2.20 14.57 15.28
CA LEU A 9 -2.34 16.03 15.19
C LEU A 9 -2.52 16.67 16.57
N LEU A 10 -3.40 16.10 17.40
CA LEU A 10 -3.67 16.59 18.76
C LEU A 10 -2.45 16.44 19.67
N THR A 11 -1.74 15.32 19.60
CA THR A 11 -0.48 15.11 20.34
C THR A 11 0.56 16.16 19.97
N ALA A 12 0.74 16.41 18.67
CA ALA A 12 1.67 17.42 18.18
C ALA A 12 1.27 18.83 18.63
N PHE A 13 -0.01 19.15 18.60
CA PHE A 13 -0.55 20.42 19.04
C PHE A 13 -0.29 20.67 20.53
N VAL A 14 -0.60 19.71 21.40
CA VAL A 14 -0.40 19.84 22.85
C VAL A 14 1.09 19.91 23.19
N ALA A 15 1.95 19.11 22.53
CA ALA A 15 3.40 19.22 22.67
C ALA A 15 3.92 20.60 22.26
N GLY A 16 3.35 21.20 21.23
CA GLY A 16 3.60 22.58 20.81
C GLY A 16 3.21 23.60 21.90
N VAL A 17 2.01 23.47 22.47
CA VAL A 17 1.53 24.32 23.59
C VAL A 17 2.46 24.18 24.80
N THR A 18 2.79 22.94 25.21
CA THR A 18 3.73 22.71 26.33
C THR A 18 5.07 23.39 26.07
N GLY A 19 5.58 23.29 24.85
CA GLY A 19 6.84 23.93 24.47
C GLY A 19 6.78 25.47 24.43
N ALA A 20 5.62 26.08 24.23
CA ALA A 20 5.47 27.54 24.24
C ALA A 20 5.66 28.13 25.64
N TRP A 21 5.48 27.37 26.71
CA TRP A 21 5.77 27.75 28.10
C TRP A 21 7.27 27.82 28.41
N SER A 22 8.09 28.00 27.42
CA SER A 22 9.53 28.25 27.53
C SER A 22 9.83 29.76 27.71
N PRO A 23 11.01 30.12 28.25
CA PRO A 23 11.42 31.49 28.34
C PRO A 23 11.36 32.25 27.01
N CYS A 24 11.64 31.57 25.90
CA CYS A 24 11.58 32.14 24.56
C CYS A 24 10.15 32.48 24.13
N GLY A 25 9.16 31.64 24.44
CA GLY A 25 7.75 31.91 24.15
C GLY A 25 7.23 33.13 24.91
N PHE A 26 7.50 33.21 26.23
CA PHE A 26 7.11 34.33 27.05
C PHE A 26 7.77 35.65 26.64
N SER A 27 9.05 35.60 26.33
CA SER A 27 9.77 36.79 25.82
C SER A 27 9.13 37.35 24.55
N MET A 28 8.49 36.51 23.75
CA MET A 28 7.77 36.98 22.55
C MET A 28 6.41 37.56 22.89
N VAL A 29 5.67 37.00 23.85
CA VAL A 29 4.42 37.57 24.37
C VAL A 29 4.66 38.95 24.93
N GLU A 30 5.71 39.13 25.73
CA GLU A 30 6.13 40.42 26.31
C GLU A 30 6.52 41.42 25.20
N THR A 31 7.37 41.01 24.25
CA THR A 31 7.84 41.89 23.17
C THR A 31 6.69 42.40 22.29
N LEU A 32 5.72 41.55 21.97
CA LEU A 32 4.56 41.93 21.15
C LEU A 32 3.54 42.73 21.96
N GLY A 33 3.38 42.36 23.24
CA GLY A 33 2.41 42.98 24.13
C GLY A 33 2.81 44.39 24.60
N SER A 34 4.09 44.58 24.96
CA SER A 34 4.60 45.90 25.40
C SER A 34 4.59 46.93 24.27
N ARG A 35 4.82 46.52 23.02
CA ARG A 35 4.83 47.44 21.86
C ARG A 35 3.45 47.80 21.34
N ARG A 36 2.38 47.33 21.94
CA ARG A 36 1.01 47.62 21.49
C ARG A 36 0.66 49.13 21.64
N ALA A 37 1.15 49.77 22.66
CA ALA A 37 0.92 51.19 22.88
C ALA A 37 1.60 52.06 21.80
N ASP A 38 2.82 51.70 21.41
CA ASP A 38 3.65 52.48 20.49
C ASP A 38 3.39 52.15 19.00
N ALA A 39 3.15 50.87 18.67
CA ALA A 39 3.08 50.41 17.29
C ALA A 39 1.65 50.31 16.72
N GLY A 40 0.63 50.48 17.56
CA GLY A 40 -0.79 50.34 17.17
C GLY A 40 -1.28 48.89 17.00
N GLY A 41 -2.58 48.71 17.16
CA GLY A 41 -3.20 47.37 17.17
C GLY A 41 -3.05 46.57 15.88
N ARG A 42 -3.01 47.21 14.70
CA ARG A 42 -2.80 46.56 13.39
C ARG A 42 -1.41 45.93 13.29
N THR A 43 -0.37 46.62 13.72
CA THR A 43 1.01 46.13 13.69
C THR A 43 1.17 44.91 14.60
N VAL A 44 0.55 44.92 15.78
CA VAL A 44 0.57 43.76 16.68
C VAL A 44 -0.19 42.57 16.06
N ALA A 45 -1.35 42.80 15.45
CA ALA A 45 -2.12 41.74 14.79
C ALA A 45 -1.33 41.12 13.62
N THR A 46 -0.72 41.95 12.77
CA THR A 46 0.15 41.43 11.68
C THR A 46 1.36 40.68 12.21
N SER A 47 1.97 41.15 13.30
CA SER A 47 3.09 40.46 13.95
C SER A 47 2.69 39.11 14.57
N CYS A 48 1.51 39.01 15.17
CA CYS A 48 0.95 37.74 15.63
C CYS A 48 0.68 36.78 14.46
N ALA A 49 0.14 37.29 13.35
CA ALA A 49 -0.11 36.48 12.15
C ALA A 49 1.20 35.96 11.51
N THR A 50 2.20 36.83 11.33
CA THR A 50 3.50 36.44 10.80
C THR A 50 4.24 35.48 11.72
N PHE A 51 4.12 35.64 13.04
CA PHE A 51 4.63 34.68 14.01
C PHE A 51 3.98 33.31 13.87
N ALA A 52 2.65 33.25 13.75
CA ALA A 52 1.92 32.00 13.58
C ALA A 52 2.30 31.30 12.28
N LEU A 53 2.36 32.04 11.16
CA LEU A 53 2.81 31.50 9.87
C LEU A 53 4.25 30.99 9.95
N GLY A 54 5.14 31.73 10.60
CA GLY A 54 6.52 31.29 10.84
C GLY A 54 6.58 30.00 11.64
N ALA A 55 5.80 29.86 12.72
CA ALA A 55 5.77 28.69 13.56
C ALA A 55 5.23 27.45 12.80
N LEU A 56 4.20 27.62 11.98
CA LEU A 56 3.68 26.58 11.10
C LEU A 56 4.71 26.13 10.07
N ALA A 57 5.39 27.09 9.42
CA ALA A 57 6.42 26.81 8.42
C ALA A 57 7.61 26.07 9.04
N GLY A 58 8.11 26.54 10.20
CA GLY A 58 9.23 25.88 10.90
C GLY A 58 8.89 24.45 11.30
N GLY A 59 7.70 24.23 11.85
CA GLY A 59 7.22 22.88 12.19
C GLY A 59 7.11 21.98 10.96
N ALA A 60 6.47 22.47 9.90
CA ALA A 60 6.34 21.72 8.65
C ALA A 60 7.71 21.34 8.07
N ILE A 61 8.66 22.28 8.00
CA ILE A 61 10.02 22.00 7.48
C ILE A 61 10.70 20.90 8.30
N THR A 62 10.72 21.01 9.62
CA THR A 62 11.41 20.04 10.48
C THR A 62 10.82 18.64 10.36
N PHE A 63 9.51 18.51 10.57
CA PHE A 63 8.90 17.18 10.63
C PHE A 63 8.73 16.53 9.25
N CYS A 64 8.58 17.32 8.17
CA CYS A 64 8.65 16.77 6.81
C CYS A 64 10.06 16.31 6.46
N ALA A 65 11.11 17.05 6.83
CA ALA A 65 12.49 16.64 6.60
C ALA A 65 12.83 15.34 7.35
N LEU A 66 12.39 15.21 8.61
CA LEU A 66 12.56 13.98 9.40
C LEU A 66 11.80 12.81 8.79
N ALA A 67 10.57 13.03 8.33
CA ALA A 67 9.79 12.00 7.64
C ALA A 67 10.42 11.60 6.30
N ALA A 68 10.94 12.55 5.53
CA ALA A 68 11.66 12.27 4.29
C ALA A 68 12.95 11.47 4.54
N LEU A 69 13.69 11.76 5.61
CA LEU A 69 14.82 10.96 6.05
C LEU A 69 14.38 9.52 6.37
N GLY A 70 13.29 9.34 7.11
CA GLY A 70 12.73 8.02 7.41
C GLY A 70 12.31 7.24 6.16
N ALA A 71 11.71 7.92 5.18
CA ALA A 71 11.38 7.33 3.88
C ALA A 71 12.62 6.86 3.12
N ALA A 72 13.69 7.66 3.13
CA ALA A 72 14.98 7.32 2.51
C ALA A 72 15.65 6.10 3.18
N LEU A 73 15.45 5.93 4.48
CA LEU A 73 15.93 4.75 5.24
C LEU A 73 15.04 3.50 5.05
N GLY A 74 14.01 3.56 4.20
CA GLY A 74 13.13 2.43 3.92
C GLY A 74 12.04 2.16 4.97
N GLY A 75 11.76 3.12 5.85
CA GLY A 75 10.76 3.00 6.93
C GLY A 75 9.30 3.02 6.46
N ALA A 76 9.01 3.61 5.29
CA ALA A 76 7.64 3.86 4.84
C ALA A 76 6.78 2.58 4.73
N GLY A 77 5.74 2.49 5.55
CA GLY A 77 4.74 1.42 5.49
C GLY A 77 5.18 0.05 5.99
N SER A 78 6.33 -0.07 6.63
CA SER A 78 6.81 -1.34 7.18
C SER A 78 6.21 -1.62 8.57
N VAL A 79 6.02 -2.90 8.91
CA VAL A 79 5.60 -3.32 10.26
C VAL A 79 6.63 -2.87 11.30
N ALA A 80 7.94 -2.96 10.97
CA ALA A 80 9.01 -2.51 11.83
C ALA A 80 8.94 -1.01 12.15
N ALA A 81 8.59 -0.19 11.16
CA ALA A 81 8.38 1.25 11.34
C ALA A 81 7.25 1.54 12.34
N LEU A 82 6.13 0.83 12.20
CA LEU A 82 4.98 1.01 13.10
C LEU A 82 5.29 0.53 14.53
N THR A 83 6.03 -0.57 14.65
CA THR A 83 6.50 -1.09 15.94
C THR A 83 7.45 -0.10 16.61
N ALA A 84 8.40 0.45 15.86
CA ALA A 84 9.32 1.48 16.34
C ALA A 84 8.57 2.75 16.79
N ALA A 85 7.63 3.26 15.99
CA ALA A 85 6.81 4.40 16.34
C ALA A 85 5.99 4.16 17.62
N THR A 86 5.44 2.96 17.78
CA THR A 86 4.72 2.53 18.99
C THR A 86 5.65 2.53 20.20
N ALA A 87 6.82 1.89 20.10
CA ALA A 87 7.79 1.83 21.18
C ALA A 87 8.25 3.22 21.61
N ILE A 88 8.54 4.11 20.66
CA ILE A 88 8.93 5.50 20.94
C ILE A 88 7.81 6.24 21.68
N ALA A 89 6.55 6.13 21.19
CA ALA A 89 5.40 6.79 21.81
C ALA A 89 5.20 6.33 23.26
N LEU A 90 5.21 5.01 23.51
CA LEU A 90 4.99 4.44 24.84
C LEU A 90 6.16 4.72 25.81
N ALA A 91 7.41 4.65 25.32
CA ALA A 91 8.59 4.98 26.14
C ALA A 91 8.59 6.45 26.55
N ALA A 92 8.24 7.36 25.63
CA ALA A 92 8.13 8.78 25.94
C ALA A 92 6.95 9.09 26.86
N ALA A 93 5.80 8.42 26.69
CA ALA A 93 4.65 8.52 27.59
C ALA A 93 5.04 8.13 29.02
N LEU A 94 5.74 7.03 29.19
CA LEU A 94 6.25 6.58 30.48
C LEU A 94 7.24 7.57 31.08
N GLY A 95 8.17 8.10 30.29
CA GLY A 95 9.12 9.12 30.70
C GLY A 95 8.45 10.40 31.20
N GLU A 96 7.38 10.87 30.52
CA GLU A 96 6.60 12.02 30.98
C GLU A 96 5.84 11.72 32.28
N ALA A 97 5.25 10.54 32.41
CA ALA A 97 4.53 10.12 33.62
C ALA A 97 5.47 10.02 34.84
N LEU A 98 6.67 9.48 34.65
CA LEU A 98 7.71 9.36 35.69
C LEU A 98 8.42 10.69 35.98
N GLY A 99 8.13 11.74 35.21
CA GLY A 99 8.74 13.05 35.41
C GLY A 99 10.23 13.11 35.04
N VAL A 100 10.68 12.28 34.10
CA VAL A 100 12.08 12.26 33.62
C VAL A 100 12.47 13.67 33.16
N ARG A 101 13.52 14.23 33.76
CA ARG A 101 13.97 15.61 33.51
C ARG A 101 15.12 15.69 32.50
N ILE A 102 15.64 14.57 32.05
CA ILE A 102 16.75 14.51 31.09
C ILE A 102 16.16 14.63 29.70
N VAL A 103 16.05 15.87 29.22
CA VAL A 103 15.67 16.17 27.84
C VAL A 103 16.88 16.76 27.15
N PRO A 104 17.39 16.16 26.05
CA PRO A 104 18.50 16.76 25.31
C PRO A 104 18.14 18.18 24.88
N GLN A 105 18.99 19.13 25.16
CA GLN A 105 18.72 20.57 24.90
C GLN A 105 19.85 21.20 24.11
N ILE A 106 19.48 21.91 23.06
CA ILE A 106 20.37 22.86 22.41
C ILE A 106 20.12 24.22 23.09
N ARG A 107 21.02 24.61 24.00
CA ARG A 107 20.91 25.88 24.76
C ARG A 107 21.27 27.08 23.89
N ARG A 108 20.56 27.29 22.79
CA ARG A 108 20.69 28.51 21.98
C ARG A 108 19.49 29.41 22.24
N GLN A 109 19.78 30.68 22.52
CA GLN A 109 18.76 31.72 22.56
C GLN A 109 18.65 32.36 21.17
N VAL A 110 17.48 32.86 20.86
CA VAL A 110 17.25 33.58 19.62
C VAL A 110 18.05 34.89 19.65
N PRO A 111 18.71 35.32 18.56
CA PRO A 111 19.53 36.51 18.53
C PRO A 111 18.74 37.78 18.95
N GLU A 112 19.10 38.35 20.06
CA GLU A 112 18.46 39.56 20.58
C GLU A 112 18.54 40.76 19.61
N PRO A 113 19.60 40.94 18.79
CA PRO A 113 19.68 42.03 17.81
C PRO A 113 18.48 42.09 16.85
N TRP A 114 17.85 40.96 16.50
CA TRP A 114 16.71 40.95 15.58
C TRP A 114 15.52 41.78 16.09
N ARG A 115 15.34 41.89 17.40
CA ARG A 115 14.27 42.72 18.01
C ARG A 115 14.51 44.19 17.83
N ARG A 116 15.78 44.61 17.69
CA ARG A 116 16.17 46.02 17.65
C ARG A 116 16.35 46.52 16.23
N THR A 117 16.75 45.64 15.30
CA THR A 117 17.14 46.04 13.94
C THR A 117 16.07 45.76 12.88
N LEU A 118 15.15 44.78 13.12
CA LEU A 118 14.15 44.41 12.14
C LEU A 118 12.77 45.01 12.44
N PRO A 119 11.93 45.25 11.38
CA PRO A 119 10.53 45.59 11.57
C PRO A 119 9.82 44.49 12.38
N LEU A 120 8.93 44.88 13.30
CA LEU A 120 8.30 43.99 14.27
C LEU A 120 7.62 42.76 13.63
N PRO A 121 6.86 42.87 12.49
CA PRO A 121 6.26 41.70 11.84
C PRO A 121 7.29 40.71 11.28
N LEU A 122 8.40 41.24 10.73
CA LEU A 122 9.47 40.38 10.19
C LEU A 122 10.23 39.65 11.30
N ALA A 123 10.57 40.38 12.37
CA ALA A 123 11.19 39.79 13.56
C ALA A 123 10.28 38.69 14.15
N ALA A 124 8.98 38.97 14.30
CA ALA A 124 8.01 38.00 14.78
C ALA A 124 7.94 36.75 13.92
N GLY A 125 7.91 36.91 12.59
CA GLY A 125 7.91 35.79 11.64
C GLY A 125 9.15 34.89 11.78
N LEU A 126 10.35 35.48 11.82
CA LEU A 126 11.60 34.73 12.00
C LEU A 126 11.67 34.03 13.36
N TYR A 127 11.19 34.68 14.43
CA TYR A 127 11.04 34.02 15.73
C TYR A 127 10.07 32.84 15.67
N GLY A 128 8.95 33.03 14.97
CA GLY A 128 7.99 31.93 14.72
C GLY A 128 8.66 30.74 14.07
N VAL A 129 9.43 30.94 12.99
CA VAL A 129 10.17 29.85 12.31
C VAL A 129 11.10 29.14 13.30
N LEU A 130 11.93 29.88 14.05
CA LEU A 130 12.86 29.27 15.01
C LEU A 130 12.15 28.47 16.10
N LEU A 131 11.04 28.99 16.64
CA LEU A 131 10.25 28.24 17.63
C LEU A 131 9.56 27.03 17.00
N GLY A 132 9.08 27.14 15.77
CA GLY A 132 8.46 26.07 15.01
C GLY A 132 9.43 24.94 14.66
N LEU A 133 10.71 25.24 14.41
CA LEU A 133 11.74 24.20 14.20
C LEU A 133 11.87 23.25 15.41
N GLY A 134 11.47 23.66 16.62
CA GLY A 134 11.32 22.82 17.80
C GLY A 134 12.61 22.47 18.53
N PHE A 135 13.74 22.33 17.83
CA PHE A 135 15.03 21.91 18.40
C PHE A 135 16.01 23.08 18.61
N THR A 136 15.73 24.24 18.06
CA THR A 136 16.59 25.43 18.14
C THR A 136 16.40 26.22 19.42
N THR A 137 15.41 25.84 20.24
CA THR A 137 15.02 26.51 21.50
C THR A 137 14.89 25.48 22.62
N PHE A 138 14.64 25.96 23.85
CA PHE A 138 14.44 25.07 25.00
C PHE A 138 13.32 24.06 24.75
N VAL A 139 13.64 22.76 24.83
CA VAL A 139 12.69 21.65 24.78
C VAL A 139 12.33 21.26 26.20
N LEU A 140 11.04 21.39 26.57
CA LEU A 140 10.56 21.17 27.94
C LEU A 140 9.96 19.77 28.15
N THR A 141 9.71 19.02 27.08
CA THR A 141 8.98 17.75 27.10
C THR A 141 9.67 16.71 26.17
N LEU A 142 9.62 15.45 26.58
CA LEU A 142 10.06 14.32 25.73
C LEU A 142 9.16 14.16 24.49
N ALA A 143 7.93 14.70 24.52
CA ALA A 143 6.99 14.58 23.41
C ALA A 143 7.55 15.12 22.09
N VAL A 144 8.35 16.20 22.12
CA VAL A 144 8.98 16.76 20.90
C VAL A 144 9.95 15.76 20.28
N TRP A 145 10.78 15.11 21.09
CA TRP A 145 11.73 14.08 20.65
C TRP A 145 11.00 12.82 20.17
N ALA A 146 9.91 12.45 20.87
CA ALA A 146 9.07 11.33 20.44
C ALA A 146 8.44 11.59 19.08
N LEU A 147 7.87 12.78 18.86
CA LEU A 147 7.29 13.17 17.57
C LEU A 147 8.34 13.18 16.44
N ALA A 148 9.57 13.62 16.74
CA ALA A 148 10.68 13.54 15.81
C ALA A 148 11.03 12.08 15.45
N GLY A 149 11.21 11.23 16.46
CA GLY A 149 11.46 9.81 16.25
C GLY A 149 10.32 9.10 15.52
N ILE A 150 9.07 9.42 15.84
CA ILE A 150 7.88 8.91 15.16
C ILE A 150 7.85 9.34 13.68
N SER A 151 8.20 10.61 13.38
CA SER A 151 8.27 11.11 12.00
C SER A 151 9.29 10.32 11.18
N VAL A 152 10.48 10.08 11.74
CA VAL A 152 11.52 9.25 11.11
C VAL A 152 11.06 7.80 10.97
N ALA A 153 10.49 7.21 12.04
CA ALA A 153 10.06 5.81 12.02
C ALA A 153 8.98 5.55 10.97
N ILE A 154 7.95 6.40 10.91
CA ILE A 154 6.84 6.23 9.94
C ILE A 154 7.30 6.49 8.51
N GLY A 155 8.20 7.47 8.28
CA GLY A 155 8.72 7.81 6.95
C GLY A 155 7.63 8.27 5.97
N ASP A 156 6.54 8.87 6.48
CA ASP A 156 5.43 9.41 5.67
C ASP A 156 5.44 10.94 5.74
N VAL A 157 5.72 11.60 4.61
CA VAL A 157 5.80 13.06 4.52
C VAL A 157 4.46 13.74 4.84
N GLN A 158 3.33 13.10 4.53
CA GLN A 158 2.01 13.64 4.89
C GLN A 158 1.79 13.59 6.41
N GLY A 159 2.19 12.49 7.06
CA GLY A 159 2.22 12.38 8.52
C GLY A 159 3.15 13.41 9.14
N GLY A 160 4.35 13.60 8.59
CA GLY A 160 5.29 14.64 9.00
C GLY A 160 4.71 16.05 8.89
N LEU A 161 3.98 16.36 7.80
CA LEU A 161 3.28 17.64 7.64
C LEU A 161 2.21 17.86 8.71
N LEU A 162 1.40 16.84 9.03
CA LEU A 162 0.38 16.92 10.08
C LEU A 162 1.00 17.18 11.45
N ILE A 163 2.09 16.49 11.79
CA ILE A 163 2.85 16.72 13.03
C ILE A 163 3.38 18.15 13.06
N GLY A 164 4.02 18.58 11.97
CA GLY A 164 4.63 19.91 11.89
C GLY A 164 3.63 21.06 12.01
N LEU A 165 2.49 20.94 11.32
CA LEU A 165 1.41 21.94 11.41
C LEU A 165 0.77 21.95 12.80
N GLY A 166 0.49 20.77 13.39
CA GLY A 166 -0.03 20.67 14.75
C GLY A 166 0.90 21.30 15.76
N PHE A 167 2.18 20.93 15.72
CA PHE A 167 3.20 21.46 16.60
C PHE A 167 3.39 22.98 16.46
N GLY A 168 3.48 23.48 15.23
CA GLY A 168 3.59 24.92 14.94
C GLY A 168 2.39 25.70 15.43
N ALA A 169 1.17 25.18 15.21
CA ALA A 169 -0.06 25.79 15.71
C ALA A 169 -0.09 25.83 17.24
N GLY A 170 0.30 24.74 17.91
CA GLY A 170 0.42 24.68 19.36
C GLY A 170 1.43 25.70 19.92
N ARG A 171 2.56 25.90 19.24
CA ARG A 171 3.56 26.91 19.57
C ARG A 171 3.03 28.34 19.40
N ALA A 172 2.24 28.59 18.36
CA ALA A 172 1.72 29.90 18.04
C ALA A 172 0.58 30.32 18.96
N LEU A 173 -0.28 29.39 19.38
CA LEU A 173 -1.52 29.68 20.06
C LEU A 173 -1.36 30.54 21.32
N PRO A 174 -0.47 30.24 22.30
CA PRO A 174 -0.31 31.06 23.50
C PRO A 174 0.15 32.49 23.17
N VAL A 175 1.07 32.62 22.21
CA VAL A 175 1.58 33.94 21.80
C VAL A 175 0.47 34.79 21.18
N VAL A 176 -0.29 34.21 20.23
CA VAL A 176 -1.37 34.90 19.54
C VAL A 176 -2.51 35.31 20.48
N LEU A 177 -2.83 34.46 21.48
CA LEU A 177 -3.90 34.75 22.44
C LEU A 177 -3.49 35.73 23.53
N MET A 178 -2.24 35.67 24.00
CA MET A 178 -1.78 36.45 25.17
C MET A 178 -1.18 37.79 24.79
N ALA A 179 -0.44 37.93 23.70
CA ALA A 179 0.21 39.16 23.31
C ALA A 179 -0.77 40.34 23.15
N PRO A 180 -1.94 40.20 22.48
CA PRO A 180 -2.90 41.31 22.39
C PRO A 180 -3.52 41.73 23.74
N ARG A 181 -3.47 40.86 24.75
CA ARG A 181 -4.06 41.04 26.07
C ARG A 181 -3.02 41.34 27.17
N TYR A 182 -1.76 41.52 26.81
CA TYR A 182 -0.65 41.63 27.75
C TYR A 182 -0.87 42.77 28.76
N ALA A 183 -1.37 43.92 28.33
CA ALA A 183 -1.64 45.06 29.20
C ALA A 183 -2.65 44.75 30.32
N THR A 184 -3.59 43.82 30.09
CA THR A 184 -4.63 43.44 31.08
C THR A 184 -4.28 42.15 31.82
N LEU A 185 -3.39 41.33 31.28
CA LEU A 185 -3.01 40.03 31.82
C LEU A 185 -1.61 40.03 32.45
N GLY A 186 -0.84 41.11 32.38
CA GLY A 186 0.58 41.14 32.78
C GLY A 186 0.82 40.55 34.17
N GLN A 187 0.11 41.06 35.21
CA GLN A 187 0.20 40.50 36.57
C GLN A 187 -0.21 39.04 36.67
N ARG A 188 -1.26 38.62 35.94
CA ARG A 188 -1.69 37.20 35.92
C ARG A 188 -0.69 36.30 35.19
N LEU A 189 0.00 36.82 34.20
CA LEU A 189 1.08 36.10 33.49
C LEU A 189 2.31 35.95 34.39
N GLU A 190 2.67 36.93 35.19
CA GLU A 190 3.73 36.82 36.19
C GLU A 190 3.40 35.80 37.26
N LEU A 191 2.15 35.76 37.76
CA LEU A 191 1.66 34.75 38.69
C LEU A 191 1.67 33.36 38.05
N ALA A 192 1.21 33.23 36.81
CA ALA A 192 1.27 31.94 36.07
C ALA A 192 2.71 31.48 35.83
N MET A 193 3.66 32.40 35.71
CA MET A 193 5.09 32.08 35.66
C MET A 193 5.62 31.60 37.03
N ALA A 194 5.15 32.15 38.12
CA ALA A 194 5.48 31.69 39.48
C ALA A 194 4.92 30.26 39.73
N GLU A 195 3.72 29.96 39.23
CA GLU A 195 3.09 28.64 39.27
C GLU A 195 3.56 27.66 38.17
N ARG A 196 4.53 28.07 37.37
CA ARG A 196 5.06 27.32 36.23
C ARG A 196 5.33 25.83 36.50
N PRO A 197 5.87 25.40 37.66
CA PRO A 197 6.13 23.95 37.91
C PRO A 197 4.86 23.12 37.90
N ILE A 198 3.76 23.63 38.46
CA ILE A 198 2.48 22.88 38.54
C ILE A 198 1.84 22.80 37.16
N LEU A 199 1.79 23.89 36.44
CA LEU A 199 1.24 23.96 35.09
C LEU A 199 2.03 23.07 34.13
N LEU A 200 3.36 23.15 34.14
CA LEU A 200 4.24 22.28 33.35
C LEU A 200 4.02 20.81 33.67
N ARG A 201 3.84 20.44 34.94
CA ARG A 201 3.55 19.06 35.31
C ARG A 201 2.24 18.59 34.72
N ARG A 202 1.19 19.42 34.73
CA ARG A 202 -0.12 19.06 34.10
C ARG A 202 0.00 18.92 32.59
N LEU A 203 0.68 19.83 31.92
CA LEU A 203 0.92 19.78 30.47
C LEU A 203 1.74 18.54 30.08
N ARG A 204 2.78 18.20 30.82
CA ARG A 204 3.59 16.99 30.59
C ARG A 204 2.78 15.71 30.80
N LEU A 205 1.88 15.67 31.79
CA LEU A 205 0.97 14.54 31.97
C LEU A 205 -0.02 14.43 30.78
N ALA A 206 -0.50 15.56 30.25
CA ALA A 206 -1.33 15.57 29.06
C ALA A 206 -0.56 15.08 27.83
N ASP A 207 0.69 15.53 27.64
CA ASP A 207 1.59 15.02 26.59
C ASP A 207 1.78 13.50 26.72
N GLY A 208 2.06 13.01 27.94
CA GLY A 208 2.21 11.58 28.21
C GLY A 208 0.95 10.77 27.92
N ALA A 209 -0.22 11.26 28.32
CA ALA A 209 -1.50 10.60 28.04
C ALA A 209 -1.79 10.52 26.53
N LEU A 210 -1.54 11.60 25.79
CA LEU A 210 -1.72 11.62 24.34
C LEU A 210 -0.71 10.73 23.62
N LEU A 211 0.54 10.68 24.06
CA LEU A 211 1.54 9.75 23.52
C LEU A 211 1.16 8.30 23.81
N ALA A 212 0.62 7.98 24.98
CA ALA A 212 0.11 6.65 25.29
C ALA A 212 -1.06 6.28 24.39
N ALA A 213 -2.04 7.20 24.22
CA ALA A 213 -3.16 7.01 23.30
C ALA A 213 -2.68 6.81 21.85
N LEU A 214 -1.68 7.56 21.41
CA LEU A 214 -1.06 7.41 20.09
C LEU A 214 -0.37 6.05 19.93
N GLY A 215 0.37 5.59 20.93
CA GLY A 215 1.00 4.27 20.96
C GLY A 215 -0.04 3.14 20.85
N VAL A 216 -1.14 3.23 21.61
CA VAL A 216 -2.28 2.30 21.50
C VAL A 216 -2.94 2.36 20.12
N ALA A 217 -3.12 3.55 19.54
CA ALA A 217 -3.66 3.72 18.20
C ALA A 217 -2.76 3.08 17.13
N PHE A 218 -1.45 3.17 17.26
CA PHE A 218 -0.50 2.49 16.37
C PHE A 218 -0.56 0.97 16.53
N LEU A 219 -0.65 0.46 17.76
CA LEU A 219 -0.85 -0.98 18.01
C LEU A 219 -2.14 -1.49 17.38
N ALA A 220 -3.25 -0.77 17.58
CA ALA A 220 -4.53 -1.13 16.99
C ALA A 220 -4.50 -1.08 15.45
N SER A 221 -3.84 -0.08 14.86
CA SER A 221 -3.65 0.04 13.41
C SER A 221 -2.77 -1.08 12.86
N GLY A 222 -1.71 -1.45 13.57
CA GLY A 222 -0.83 -2.56 13.23
C GLY A 222 -1.55 -3.91 13.29
N SER A 223 -2.34 -4.13 14.31
CA SER A 223 -3.15 -5.35 14.48
C SER A 223 -4.23 -5.46 13.40
N ALA A 224 -4.93 -4.37 13.10
CA ALA A 224 -5.94 -4.33 12.05
C ALA A 224 -5.31 -4.57 10.67
N SER A 225 -4.17 -3.94 10.38
CA SER A 225 -3.43 -4.15 9.13
C SER A 225 -2.90 -5.58 9.00
N ALA A 226 -2.36 -6.16 10.07
CA ALA A 226 -1.92 -7.54 10.10
C ALA A 226 -3.08 -8.53 9.95
N ALA A 227 -4.23 -8.25 10.53
CA ALA A 227 -5.44 -9.07 10.39
C ALA A 227 -6.02 -9.00 8.97
N GLN A 228 -6.02 -7.82 8.33
CA GLN A 228 -6.46 -7.63 6.94
C GLN A 228 -5.55 -8.33 5.92
N HIS A 229 -4.26 -8.49 6.23
CA HIS A 229 -3.28 -9.13 5.33
C HIS A 229 -3.07 -10.60 5.64
N ARG A 230 -3.71 -11.18 6.67
CA ARG A 230 -3.63 -12.63 6.91
C ARG A 230 -4.35 -13.37 5.79
N PRO A 231 -3.68 -14.34 5.15
CA PRO A 231 -4.31 -15.19 4.16
C PRO A 231 -5.46 -15.96 4.80
N ARG A 232 -6.67 -15.83 4.22
CA ARG A 232 -7.84 -16.58 4.68
C ARG A 232 -8.09 -17.72 3.72
N LEU A 233 -8.21 -18.93 4.24
CA LEU A 233 -8.57 -20.11 3.45
C LEU A 233 -9.92 -19.88 2.74
N VAL A 234 -9.95 -20.20 1.44
CA VAL A 234 -11.14 -20.16 0.59
C VAL A 234 -11.55 -21.55 0.20
N ALA A 235 -10.61 -22.36 -0.31
CA ALA A 235 -10.86 -23.74 -0.69
C ALA A 235 -9.62 -24.59 -0.40
N PRO A 236 -9.76 -25.73 0.31
CA PRO A 236 -8.72 -26.75 0.39
C PRO A 236 -8.68 -27.57 -0.92
N ASP A 237 -7.58 -28.24 -1.16
CA ASP A 237 -7.34 -29.14 -2.29
C ASP A 237 -7.75 -28.55 -3.66
N ALA A 238 -7.45 -27.25 -3.83
CA ALA A 238 -7.90 -26.44 -4.95
C ALA A 238 -6.77 -25.60 -5.54
N THR A 239 -6.80 -25.45 -6.87
CA THR A 239 -5.85 -24.67 -7.66
C THR A 239 -6.58 -23.76 -8.65
N ASP A 240 -5.81 -22.92 -9.33
CA ASP A 240 -6.21 -22.16 -10.50
C ASP A 240 -7.49 -21.32 -10.34
N PRO A 241 -7.53 -20.42 -9.33
CA PRO A 241 -8.67 -19.57 -9.14
C PRO A 241 -8.88 -18.65 -10.34
N SER A 242 -10.13 -18.48 -10.73
CA SER A 242 -10.60 -17.51 -11.72
C SER A 242 -11.79 -16.76 -11.15
N ARG A 243 -11.85 -15.44 -11.31
CA ARG A 243 -12.92 -14.65 -10.71
C ARG A 243 -13.47 -13.58 -11.65
N ALA A 244 -14.80 -13.44 -11.62
CA ALA A 244 -15.51 -12.36 -12.32
C ALA A 244 -16.73 -11.91 -11.50
N GLY A 245 -16.68 -10.70 -10.97
CA GLY A 245 -17.74 -10.19 -10.06
C GLY A 245 -17.87 -11.06 -8.80
N SER A 246 -19.08 -11.58 -8.52
CA SER A 246 -19.35 -12.50 -7.41
C SER A 246 -18.87 -13.92 -7.69
N LEU A 247 -18.79 -14.33 -8.96
CA LEU A 247 -18.46 -15.68 -9.36
C LEU A 247 -16.98 -15.99 -9.16
N LEU A 248 -16.68 -17.05 -8.42
CA LEU A 248 -15.38 -17.67 -8.26
C LEU A 248 -15.40 -19.06 -8.89
N ALA A 249 -14.43 -19.36 -9.73
CA ALA A 249 -14.18 -20.70 -10.24
C ALA A 249 -12.79 -21.17 -9.82
N TYR A 250 -12.63 -22.46 -9.61
CA TYR A 250 -11.34 -23.07 -9.33
C TYR A 250 -11.36 -24.57 -9.68
N GLU A 251 -10.19 -25.14 -9.81
CA GLU A 251 -10.00 -26.56 -10.07
C GLU A 251 -9.67 -27.27 -8.76
N ARG A 252 -10.25 -28.44 -8.53
CA ARG A 252 -9.86 -29.33 -7.44
C ARG A 252 -8.77 -30.29 -7.91
N LEU A 253 -7.98 -30.78 -6.98
CA LEU A 253 -6.93 -31.77 -7.28
C LEU A 253 -7.49 -33.11 -7.82
N ASP A 254 -8.78 -33.39 -7.63
CA ASP A 254 -9.49 -34.54 -8.17
C ASP A 254 -9.90 -34.38 -9.65
N GLY A 255 -9.59 -33.26 -10.29
CA GLY A 255 -9.91 -33.01 -11.70
C GLY A 255 -11.32 -32.46 -11.91
N THR A 256 -12.01 -31.97 -10.86
CA THR A 256 -13.29 -31.31 -10.99
C THR A 256 -13.14 -29.78 -10.93
N ALA A 257 -13.87 -29.05 -11.78
CA ALA A 257 -14.01 -27.61 -11.67
C ALA A 257 -15.20 -27.26 -10.79
N VAL A 258 -15.01 -26.30 -9.90
CA VAL A 258 -16.02 -25.80 -8.97
C VAL A 258 -16.33 -24.35 -9.30
N LEU A 259 -17.62 -24.05 -9.37
CA LEU A 259 -18.17 -22.71 -9.60
C LEU A 259 -18.93 -22.29 -8.35
N VAL A 260 -18.55 -21.18 -7.75
CA VAL A 260 -19.19 -20.61 -6.55
C VAL A 260 -19.75 -19.24 -6.89
N ASP A 261 -21.07 -19.07 -6.80
CA ASP A 261 -21.76 -17.79 -6.97
C ASP A 261 -22.62 -17.53 -5.74
N GLY A 262 -22.11 -16.71 -4.82
CA GLY A 262 -22.68 -16.55 -3.49
C GLY A 262 -22.67 -17.88 -2.72
N ASP A 263 -23.86 -18.38 -2.37
CA ASP A 263 -24.04 -19.65 -1.66
C ASP A 263 -24.24 -20.86 -2.61
N ALA A 264 -24.43 -20.61 -3.91
CA ALA A 264 -24.61 -21.68 -4.90
C ALA A 264 -23.26 -22.28 -5.32
N ILE A 265 -23.15 -23.61 -5.27
CA ILE A 265 -21.95 -24.36 -5.65
C ILE A 265 -22.32 -25.32 -6.77
N GLY A 266 -21.73 -25.10 -7.94
CA GLY A 266 -21.80 -26.00 -9.10
C GLY A 266 -20.49 -26.76 -9.26
N GLN A 267 -20.57 -28.00 -9.73
CA GLN A 267 -19.40 -28.84 -10.04
C GLN A 267 -19.53 -29.41 -11.46
N THR A 268 -18.41 -29.47 -12.16
CA THR A 268 -18.33 -30.06 -13.51
C THR A 268 -16.98 -30.75 -13.71
N PRO A 269 -16.92 -31.90 -14.37
CA PRO A 269 -15.64 -32.48 -14.78
C PRO A 269 -14.94 -31.56 -15.76
N ALA A 270 -13.83 -30.96 -15.36
CA ALA A 270 -13.01 -30.12 -16.24
C ALA A 270 -11.59 -30.00 -15.69
N GLN A 271 -10.61 -30.00 -16.58
CA GLN A 271 -9.20 -29.89 -16.28
C GLN A 271 -8.72 -28.43 -16.28
N ALA A 272 -9.53 -27.49 -16.75
CA ALA A 272 -9.31 -26.07 -16.63
C ALA A 272 -10.65 -25.32 -16.63
N VAL A 273 -10.76 -24.28 -15.81
CA VAL A 273 -11.94 -23.42 -15.75
C VAL A 273 -11.55 -21.96 -15.68
N ALA A 274 -12.25 -21.12 -16.43
CA ALA A 274 -12.11 -19.67 -16.35
C ALA A 274 -13.48 -19.00 -16.41
N VAL A 275 -13.64 -17.90 -15.68
CA VAL A 275 -14.87 -17.11 -15.64
C VAL A 275 -14.60 -15.65 -16.01
N GLY A 276 -15.52 -15.06 -16.80
CA GLY A 276 -15.39 -13.67 -17.25
C GLY A 276 -16.72 -13.08 -17.70
N GLY A 277 -17.21 -12.08 -16.99
CA GLY A 277 -18.53 -11.54 -17.24
C GLY A 277 -19.63 -12.60 -17.12
N ARG A 278 -20.36 -12.84 -18.20
CA ARG A 278 -21.41 -13.87 -18.27
C ARG A 278 -20.90 -15.23 -18.73
N TYR A 279 -19.63 -15.33 -19.16
CA TYR A 279 -19.10 -16.54 -19.75
C TYR A 279 -18.33 -17.41 -18.73
N VAL A 280 -18.48 -18.71 -18.90
CA VAL A 280 -17.67 -19.76 -18.28
C VAL A 280 -17.01 -20.56 -19.38
N ALA A 281 -15.70 -20.64 -19.36
CA ALA A 281 -14.92 -21.48 -20.25
C ALA A 281 -14.40 -22.69 -19.47
N THR A 282 -14.61 -23.90 -19.99
CA THR A 282 -14.12 -25.15 -19.43
C THR A 282 -13.31 -25.90 -20.46
N ARG A 283 -12.33 -26.69 -20.02
CA ARG A 283 -11.54 -27.57 -20.85
C ARG A 283 -11.61 -29.01 -20.32
N VAL A 284 -11.98 -29.93 -21.19
CA VAL A 284 -12.00 -31.36 -20.92
C VAL A 284 -11.18 -32.06 -22.01
N GLY A 285 -10.04 -32.62 -21.64
CA GLY A 285 -9.06 -33.12 -22.63
C GLY A 285 -8.57 -31.98 -23.52
N GLU A 286 -8.75 -32.10 -24.82
CA GLU A 286 -8.41 -31.11 -25.84
C GLU A 286 -9.59 -30.22 -26.25
N ARG A 287 -10.78 -30.46 -25.71
CA ARG A 287 -12.01 -29.70 -26.05
C ARG A 287 -12.18 -28.53 -25.12
N ILE A 288 -12.42 -27.36 -25.69
CA ILE A 288 -12.77 -26.12 -24.95
C ILE A 288 -14.23 -25.79 -25.24
N VAL A 289 -15.01 -25.63 -24.20
CA VAL A 289 -16.42 -25.23 -24.27
C VAL A 289 -16.57 -23.91 -23.53
N VAL A 290 -17.16 -22.93 -24.19
CA VAL A 290 -17.54 -21.64 -23.60
C VAL A 290 -19.06 -21.57 -23.52
N SER A 291 -19.60 -21.44 -22.33
CA SER A 291 -21.03 -21.37 -22.07
C SER A 291 -21.43 -19.97 -21.59
N ASP A 292 -22.57 -19.51 -22.05
CA ASP A 292 -23.22 -18.33 -21.50
C ASP A 292 -24.06 -18.74 -20.29
N ARG A 293 -23.73 -18.21 -19.13
CA ARG A 293 -24.45 -18.51 -17.86
C ARG A 293 -25.90 -18.06 -17.85
N THR A 294 -26.22 -17.00 -18.57
CA THR A 294 -27.59 -16.44 -18.63
C THR A 294 -28.49 -17.22 -19.58
N ALA A 295 -27.91 -17.73 -20.66
CA ALA A 295 -28.64 -18.50 -21.67
C ALA A 295 -28.57 -20.02 -21.45
N GLY A 296 -27.66 -20.49 -20.61
CA GLY A 296 -27.44 -21.91 -20.34
C GLY A 296 -26.90 -22.71 -21.55
N SER A 297 -26.54 -22.04 -22.65
CA SER A 297 -26.13 -22.66 -23.91
C SER A 297 -24.66 -22.43 -24.22
N PRO A 298 -23.98 -23.36 -24.91
CA PRO A 298 -22.63 -23.16 -25.40
C PRO A 298 -22.61 -22.10 -26.51
N VAL A 299 -21.69 -21.15 -26.43
CA VAL A 299 -21.45 -20.11 -27.44
C VAL A 299 -20.23 -20.41 -28.30
N ALA A 300 -19.32 -21.27 -27.81
CA ALA A 300 -18.21 -21.80 -28.57
C ALA A 300 -17.88 -23.19 -28.05
N ASP A 301 -17.57 -24.10 -28.97
CA ASP A 301 -17.21 -25.48 -28.70
C ASP A 301 -16.26 -25.98 -29.82
N PHE A 302 -15.01 -26.22 -29.46
CA PHE A 302 -13.98 -26.57 -30.43
C PHE A 302 -12.82 -27.35 -29.80
N THR A 303 -12.04 -28.01 -30.64
CA THR A 303 -10.83 -28.73 -30.23
C THR A 303 -9.61 -27.82 -30.29
N ALA A 304 -8.82 -27.77 -29.21
CA ALA A 304 -7.57 -27.02 -29.11
C ALA A 304 -6.45 -27.89 -28.56
N PRO A 305 -5.76 -28.64 -29.43
CA PRO A 305 -4.72 -29.59 -29.02
C PRO A 305 -3.60 -28.92 -28.24
N GLY A 306 -3.22 -29.53 -27.12
CA GLY A 306 -2.19 -29.00 -26.22
C GLY A 306 -2.59 -27.76 -25.44
N ALA A 307 -3.86 -27.36 -25.45
CA ALA A 307 -4.35 -26.27 -24.59
C ALA A 307 -4.15 -26.62 -23.11
N THR A 308 -3.62 -25.66 -22.33
CA THR A 308 -3.32 -25.88 -20.91
C THR A 308 -4.15 -24.98 -20.02
N GLN A 309 -4.14 -23.68 -20.23
CA GLN A 309 -4.79 -22.71 -19.36
C GLN A 309 -5.73 -21.79 -20.13
N LEU A 310 -6.78 -21.36 -19.46
CA LEU A 310 -7.84 -20.55 -20.03
C LEU A 310 -7.93 -19.20 -19.32
N ALA A 311 -8.30 -18.16 -20.06
CA ALA A 311 -8.79 -16.91 -19.52
C ALA A 311 -9.96 -16.44 -20.38
N VAL A 312 -11.02 -15.96 -19.77
CA VAL A 312 -12.20 -15.47 -20.47
C VAL A 312 -12.61 -14.10 -19.93
N SER A 313 -13.09 -13.25 -20.80
CA SER A 313 -13.69 -11.94 -20.48
C SER A 313 -15.07 -11.83 -21.11
N LYS A 314 -15.70 -10.63 -21.05
CA LYS A 314 -16.96 -10.37 -21.74
C LYS A 314 -16.88 -10.44 -23.28
N ARG A 315 -15.67 -10.39 -23.85
CA ARG A 315 -15.46 -10.24 -25.30
C ARG A 315 -14.46 -11.22 -25.89
N TRP A 316 -13.66 -11.85 -25.05
CA TRP A 316 -12.53 -12.68 -25.48
C TRP A 316 -12.41 -13.95 -24.68
N LEU A 317 -12.08 -15.03 -25.38
CA LEU A 317 -11.47 -16.24 -24.81
C LEU A 317 -10.00 -16.24 -25.21
N VAL A 318 -9.11 -16.51 -24.26
CA VAL A 318 -7.68 -16.74 -24.51
C VAL A 318 -7.27 -18.07 -23.92
N TRP A 319 -6.45 -18.82 -24.63
CA TRP A 319 -5.85 -20.04 -24.10
C TRP A 319 -4.37 -20.12 -24.44
N SER A 320 -3.64 -20.79 -23.56
CA SER A 320 -2.24 -21.13 -23.79
C SER A 320 -2.11 -22.55 -24.34
N VAL A 321 -1.15 -22.72 -25.24
CA VAL A 321 -0.74 -24.03 -25.77
C VAL A 321 0.71 -24.23 -25.43
N THR A 322 1.02 -25.24 -24.61
CA THR A 322 2.40 -25.61 -24.25
C THR A 322 2.90 -26.68 -25.21
N ARG A 323 4.13 -26.54 -25.69
CA ARG A 323 4.74 -27.52 -26.58
C ARG A 323 5.66 -28.46 -25.79
N PRO A 324 5.66 -29.76 -26.09
CA PRO A 324 6.70 -30.67 -25.61
C PRO A 324 8.09 -30.14 -26.02
N GLY A 325 9.01 -30.08 -25.08
CA GLY A 325 10.37 -29.55 -25.31
C GLY A 325 10.51 -28.02 -25.21
N GLY A 326 9.53 -27.31 -24.65
CA GLY A 326 9.57 -25.86 -24.37
C GLY A 326 8.93 -24.99 -25.45
N GLY A 327 8.73 -23.73 -25.10
CA GLY A 327 7.98 -22.76 -25.90
C GLY A 327 6.48 -22.83 -25.65
N GLY A 328 5.75 -21.84 -26.12
CA GLY A 328 4.30 -21.77 -25.96
C GLY A 328 3.66 -20.82 -26.95
N ARG A 329 2.34 -20.89 -27.07
CA ARG A 329 1.53 -19.99 -27.90
C ARG A 329 0.33 -19.52 -27.09
N LEU A 330 -0.05 -18.27 -27.29
CA LEU A 330 -1.33 -17.71 -26.81
C LEU A 330 -2.22 -17.43 -28.00
N TRP A 331 -3.43 -17.97 -27.93
CA TRP A 331 -4.47 -17.78 -28.91
C TRP A 331 -5.61 -17.00 -28.31
N ALA A 332 -6.25 -16.12 -29.10
CA ALA A 332 -7.44 -15.38 -28.71
C ALA A 332 -8.57 -15.62 -29.70
N LEU A 333 -9.76 -15.80 -29.15
CA LEU A 333 -11.02 -15.94 -29.90
C LEU A 333 -11.98 -14.84 -29.44
N PRO A 334 -12.48 -13.97 -30.33
CA PRO A 334 -13.52 -13.03 -29.97
C PRO A 334 -14.84 -13.76 -29.73
N LEU A 335 -15.50 -13.44 -28.63
CA LEU A 335 -16.79 -13.99 -28.23
C LEU A 335 -17.93 -13.05 -28.68
N PRO A 336 -19.13 -13.60 -28.98
CA PRO A 336 -20.26 -12.79 -29.38
C PRO A 336 -20.67 -11.83 -28.26
N VAL A 337 -20.81 -10.56 -28.61
CA VAL A 337 -21.33 -9.53 -27.70
C VAL A 337 -22.86 -9.63 -27.72
N ALA A 338 -23.49 -9.72 -26.54
CA ALA A 338 -24.95 -9.63 -26.48
C ALA A 338 -25.39 -8.30 -27.07
N GLN A 339 -26.20 -8.33 -28.09
CA GLN A 339 -26.95 -7.14 -28.49
C GLN A 339 -27.92 -6.82 -27.37
N ALA A 340 -27.89 -5.58 -26.89
CA ALA A 340 -28.90 -5.12 -25.94
C ALA A 340 -30.26 -5.22 -26.66
N VAL A 341 -31.18 -5.98 -26.10
CA VAL A 341 -32.57 -5.95 -26.53
C VAL A 341 -33.07 -4.53 -26.26
N PRO A 342 -33.59 -3.79 -27.23
CA PRO A 342 -34.18 -2.48 -26.96
C PRO A 342 -35.26 -2.61 -25.90
N ALA A 343 -35.30 -1.67 -24.96
CA ALA A 343 -36.26 -1.66 -23.86
C ALA A 343 -37.71 -1.29 -24.30
N ASP A 344 -37.95 -1.13 -25.57
CA ASP A 344 -39.27 -0.82 -26.15
C ASP A 344 -40.00 -2.16 -26.35
N GLY A 345 -41.06 -2.38 -25.57
CA GLY A 345 -41.89 -3.55 -25.43
C GLY A 345 -42.47 -4.21 -26.69
N GLY A 346 -41.64 -4.44 -27.70
CA GLY A 346 -41.96 -5.26 -28.86
C GLY A 346 -41.82 -6.74 -28.52
N GLU A 347 -42.75 -7.57 -28.99
CA GLU A 347 -42.78 -9.02 -28.86
C GLU A 347 -41.40 -9.65 -29.00
N PRO A 348 -41.07 -10.69 -28.23
CA PRO A 348 -39.80 -11.41 -28.33
C PRO A 348 -39.71 -12.03 -29.73
N LEU A 349 -39.05 -11.35 -30.67
CA LEU A 349 -38.57 -11.96 -31.90
C LEU A 349 -37.76 -13.18 -31.51
N ALA A 350 -38.10 -14.32 -32.10
CA ALA A 350 -37.44 -15.61 -31.93
C ALA A 350 -35.94 -15.40 -31.80
N ALA A 351 -35.33 -15.98 -30.74
CA ALA A 351 -33.94 -15.81 -30.38
C ALA A 351 -33.04 -15.84 -31.63
N THR A 352 -32.55 -14.68 -32.05
CA THR A 352 -31.57 -14.60 -33.12
C THR A 352 -30.39 -15.48 -32.72
N PRO A 353 -29.98 -16.46 -33.54
CA PRO A 353 -28.86 -17.33 -33.21
C PRO A 353 -27.67 -16.47 -32.86
N ALA A 354 -27.03 -16.75 -31.73
CA ALA A 354 -25.85 -16.01 -31.26
C ALA A 354 -24.87 -15.91 -32.42
N ALA A 355 -24.41 -14.70 -32.73
CA ALA A 355 -23.44 -14.47 -33.80
C ALA A 355 -22.31 -15.49 -33.66
N ALA A 356 -21.95 -16.17 -34.77
CA ALA A 356 -20.91 -17.17 -34.75
C ALA A 356 -19.63 -16.63 -34.10
N PRO A 357 -18.90 -17.44 -33.30
CA PRO A 357 -17.65 -17.00 -32.71
C PRO A 357 -16.69 -16.57 -33.82
N GLY A 358 -15.96 -15.50 -33.59
CA GLY A 358 -14.97 -15.00 -34.56
C GLY A 358 -13.85 -16.02 -34.81
N VAL A 359 -12.94 -15.69 -35.73
CA VAL A 359 -11.77 -16.55 -36.01
C VAL A 359 -10.71 -16.38 -34.93
N ALA A 360 -10.20 -17.49 -34.41
CA ALA A 360 -9.10 -17.50 -33.47
C ALA A 360 -7.80 -16.99 -34.12
N HIS A 361 -7.08 -16.14 -33.43
CA HIS A 361 -5.80 -15.60 -33.91
C HIS A 361 -4.69 -15.74 -32.88
N LEU A 362 -3.44 -15.87 -33.38
CA LEU A 362 -2.25 -15.96 -32.55
C LEU A 362 -1.92 -14.58 -31.95
N VAL A 363 -1.84 -14.48 -30.64
CA VAL A 363 -1.47 -13.24 -29.91
C VAL A 363 0.03 -13.20 -29.61
N ALA A 364 0.59 -14.31 -29.15
CA ALA A 364 2.00 -14.42 -28.81
C ALA A 364 2.51 -15.84 -29.06
N GLY A 365 3.77 -15.95 -29.45
CA GLY A 365 4.48 -17.21 -29.60
C GLY A 365 5.86 -17.13 -28.98
N ALA A 366 6.31 -18.21 -28.38
CA ALA A 366 7.63 -18.37 -27.80
C ALA A 366 8.37 -19.54 -28.44
N THR A 367 9.67 -19.39 -28.62
CA THR A 367 10.58 -20.42 -29.10
C THR A 367 10.91 -21.40 -27.98
N ARG A 368 11.66 -22.50 -28.29
CA ARG A 368 12.07 -23.49 -27.28
C ARG A 368 12.87 -22.90 -26.09
N ARG A 369 13.55 -21.77 -26.26
CA ARG A 369 14.33 -21.09 -25.21
C ARG A 369 13.56 -19.97 -24.51
N GLU A 370 12.30 -19.84 -24.82
CA GLU A 370 11.41 -18.82 -24.29
C GLU A 370 10.19 -19.49 -23.68
N SER A 371 9.63 -18.92 -22.62
CA SER A 371 8.39 -19.39 -22.01
C SER A 371 7.32 -18.31 -22.07
N ILE A 372 6.10 -18.73 -22.27
CA ILE A 372 4.89 -17.94 -22.04
C ILE A 372 4.10 -18.64 -20.97
N ASP A 373 3.77 -17.92 -19.93
CA ASP A 373 3.00 -18.42 -18.79
C ASP A 373 1.55 -17.94 -18.89
N ARG A 374 0.73 -18.37 -17.96
CA ARG A 374 -0.70 -18.18 -17.78
C ARG A 374 -1.25 -16.84 -18.29
N PRO A 375 -2.28 -16.86 -19.16
CA PRO A 375 -2.99 -15.66 -19.57
C PRO A 375 -3.94 -15.17 -18.48
N ALA A 376 -4.12 -13.84 -18.38
CA ALA A 376 -5.13 -13.21 -17.55
C ALA A 376 -5.84 -12.10 -18.35
N LEU A 377 -7.17 -12.07 -18.30
CA LEU A 377 -8.00 -11.17 -19.06
C LEU A 377 -8.84 -10.24 -18.18
N SER A 378 -8.92 -8.99 -18.59
CA SER A 378 -9.90 -8.04 -18.06
C SER A 378 -10.36 -7.10 -19.18
N GLY A 379 -11.62 -7.24 -19.63
CA GLY A 379 -12.12 -6.56 -20.81
C GLY A 379 -11.36 -6.97 -22.07
N ASP A 380 -10.75 -6.00 -22.75
CA ASP A 380 -9.91 -6.20 -23.93
C ASP A 380 -8.42 -6.34 -23.60
N HIS A 381 -8.04 -6.25 -22.33
CA HIS A 381 -6.65 -6.32 -21.91
C HIS A 381 -6.27 -7.72 -21.47
N LEU A 382 -5.23 -8.25 -22.10
CA LEU A 382 -4.57 -9.53 -21.79
C LEU A 382 -3.24 -9.24 -21.10
N ALA A 383 -2.99 -9.86 -19.95
CA ALA A 383 -1.64 -9.92 -19.36
C ALA A 383 -1.11 -11.34 -19.42
N TYR A 384 0.18 -11.49 -19.67
CA TYR A 384 0.89 -12.75 -19.58
C TYR A 384 2.34 -12.54 -19.16
N ALA A 385 2.92 -13.56 -18.55
CA ALA A 385 4.35 -13.58 -18.27
C ALA A 385 5.10 -14.22 -19.44
N ALA A 386 6.26 -13.68 -19.76
CA ALA A 386 7.14 -14.21 -20.79
C ALA A 386 8.60 -14.13 -20.32
N THR A 387 9.35 -15.21 -20.58
CA THR A 387 10.80 -15.21 -20.35
C THR A 387 11.50 -15.35 -21.68
N THR A 388 12.38 -14.40 -22.01
CA THR A 388 13.14 -14.37 -23.26
C THR A 388 14.59 -14.06 -22.93
N ARG A 389 15.52 -14.95 -23.32
CA ARG A 389 16.97 -14.76 -23.09
C ARG A 389 17.33 -14.44 -21.63
N GLY A 390 16.69 -15.11 -20.67
CA GLY A 390 16.93 -14.91 -19.24
C GLY A 390 16.31 -13.65 -18.65
N VAL A 391 15.56 -12.87 -19.43
CA VAL A 391 14.79 -11.72 -18.94
C VAL A 391 13.34 -12.15 -18.77
N SER A 392 12.84 -12.16 -17.54
CA SER A 392 11.43 -12.39 -17.24
C SER A 392 10.64 -11.09 -17.30
N SER A 393 9.47 -11.09 -17.90
CA SER A 393 8.67 -9.90 -18.17
C SER A 393 7.18 -10.18 -18.00
N ILE A 394 6.42 -9.20 -17.51
CA ILE A 394 4.96 -9.14 -17.65
C ILE A 394 4.63 -8.25 -18.84
N VAL A 395 3.84 -8.78 -19.76
CA VAL A 395 3.42 -8.09 -20.97
C VAL A 395 1.92 -7.89 -20.93
N ILE A 396 1.46 -6.70 -21.28
CA ILE A 396 0.04 -6.36 -21.43
C ILE A 396 -0.22 -6.11 -22.92
N VAL A 397 -1.25 -6.75 -23.44
CA VAL A 397 -1.73 -6.59 -24.82
C VAL A 397 -3.18 -6.12 -24.79
N ASP A 398 -3.48 -5.09 -25.53
CA ASP A 398 -4.85 -4.72 -25.86
C ASP A 398 -5.26 -5.53 -27.10
N LEU A 399 -6.20 -6.46 -26.94
CA LEU A 399 -6.62 -7.38 -27.99
C LEU A 399 -7.41 -6.70 -29.10
N ALA A 400 -8.12 -5.62 -28.80
CA ALA A 400 -8.90 -4.85 -29.79
C ALA A 400 -7.98 -4.06 -30.70
N THR A 401 -6.98 -3.38 -30.15
CA THR A 401 -6.03 -2.53 -30.90
C THR A 401 -4.75 -3.25 -31.29
N ARG A 402 -4.50 -4.46 -30.76
CA ARG A 402 -3.26 -5.24 -30.90
C ARG A 402 -2.02 -4.52 -30.37
N ARG A 403 -2.19 -3.46 -29.56
CA ARG A 403 -1.09 -2.73 -28.93
C ARG A 403 -0.49 -3.56 -27.80
N ARG A 404 0.83 -3.71 -27.84
CA ARG A 404 1.59 -4.49 -26.85
C ARG A 404 2.47 -3.55 -26.02
N ARG A 405 2.46 -3.72 -24.69
CA ARG A 405 3.29 -2.97 -23.75
C ARG A 405 3.95 -3.93 -22.74
N ARG A 406 5.25 -3.82 -22.57
CA ARG A 406 5.94 -4.48 -21.46
C ARG A 406 5.69 -3.68 -20.19
N ALA A 407 5.05 -4.29 -19.19
CA ALA A 407 4.75 -3.65 -17.92
C ALA A 407 5.95 -3.70 -16.97
N PHE A 408 6.57 -4.88 -16.84
CA PHE A 408 7.74 -5.11 -15.99
C PHE A 408 8.72 -6.02 -16.69
N SER A 409 10.03 -5.91 -16.29
CA SER A 409 11.05 -6.88 -16.66
C SER A 409 12.09 -6.98 -15.56
N THR A 410 12.66 -8.18 -15.39
CA THR A 410 13.74 -8.44 -14.43
C THR A 410 14.70 -9.50 -14.97
N ARG A 411 15.97 -9.40 -14.57
CA ARG A 411 17.00 -10.42 -14.79
C ARG A 411 17.32 -11.20 -13.52
N THR A 412 16.91 -10.68 -12.34
CA THR A 412 17.27 -11.22 -11.02
C THR A 412 16.14 -12.00 -10.37
N GLY A 413 15.32 -12.67 -11.18
CA GLY A 413 14.20 -13.45 -10.69
C GLY A 413 13.20 -13.75 -11.79
N GLN A 414 12.07 -14.34 -11.43
CA GLN A 414 10.99 -14.70 -12.32
C GLN A 414 9.73 -13.90 -11.99
N LEU A 415 9.12 -13.31 -13.00
CA LEU A 415 7.79 -12.75 -12.97
C LEU A 415 6.81 -13.75 -13.56
N SER A 416 5.77 -14.11 -12.83
CA SER A 416 4.82 -15.15 -13.22
C SER A 416 3.40 -14.87 -12.71
N GLN A 417 2.46 -15.70 -13.11
CA GLN A 417 1.09 -15.77 -12.60
C GLN A 417 0.38 -14.41 -12.59
N PRO A 418 0.31 -13.68 -13.72
CA PRO A 418 -0.42 -12.43 -13.77
C PRO A 418 -1.92 -12.65 -13.55
N ALA A 419 -2.59 -11.68 -12.91
CA ALA A 419 -4.04 -11.55 -12.90
C ALA A 419 -4.42 -10.09 -13.10
N LEU A 420 -5.45 -9.84 -13.88
CA LEU A 420 -5.95 -8.51 -14.21
C LEU A 420 -7.37 -8.31 -13.67
N ASP A 421 -7.62 -7.13 -13.10
CA ASP A 421 -8.97 -6.65 -12.86
C ASP A 421 -9.02 -5.13 -13.10
N GLY A 422 -9.63 -4.74 -14.21
CA GLY A 422 -9.69 -3.36 -14.68
C GLY A 422 -8.29 -2.75 -14.79
N ARG A 423 -8.02 -1.77 -13.91
CA ARG A 423 -6.74 -1.04 -13.88
C ARG A 423 -5.72 -1.62 -12.89
N ARG A 424 -5.94 -2.82 -12.37
CA ARG A 424 -5.04 -3.48 -11.43
C ARG A 424 -4.43 -4.73 -12.03
N LEU A 425 -3.13 -4.88 -11.82
CA LEU A 425 -2.34 -6.05 -12.20
C LEU A 425 -1.76 -6.67 -10.93
N LEU A 426 -2.05 -7.93 -10.70
CA LEU A 426 -1.45 -8.79 -9.70
C LEU A 426 -0.42 -9.68 -10.38
N TYR A 427 0.69 -9.99 -9.72
CA TYR A 427 1.70 -10.91 -10.23
C TYR A 427 2.58 -11.46 -9.11
N VAL A 428 3.23 -12.58 -9.37
CA VAL A 428 4.23 -13.16 -8.49
C VAL A 428 5.62 -12.74 -8.97
N HIS A 429 6.44 -12.24 -8.05
CA HIS A 429 7.88 -12.02 -8.27
C HIS A 429 8.65 -12.97 -7.38
N ALA A 430 9.23 -14.00 -7.97
CA ALA A 430 10.05 -14.99 -7.31
C ALA A 430 11.53 -14.66 -7.53
N THR A 431 12.29 -14.63 -6.45
CA THR A 431 13.75 -14.43 -6.42
C THR A 431 14.39 -15.62 -5.72
N TYR A 432 15.72 -15.68 -5.68
CA TYR A 432 16.44 -16.68 -4.90
C TYR A 432 16.04 -16.67 -3.41
N CYS A 433 15.74 -15.51 -2.85
CA CYS A 433 15.45 -15.34 -1.42
C CYS A 433 13.97 -15.38 -1.05
N SER A 434 13.07 -15.08 -1.97
CA SER A 434 11.65 -14.95 -1.62
C SER A 434 10.72 -15.01 -2.84
N GLN A 435 9.48 -15.39 -2.58
CA GLN A 435 8.35 -15.25 -3.49
C GLN A 435 7.45 -14.13 -2.97
N ARG A 436 7.13 -13.14 -3.80
CA ARG A 436 6.32 -11.99 -3.43
C ARG A 436 5.10 -11.87 -4.33
N LEU A 437 3.93 -11.88 -3.73
CA LEU A 437 2.69 -11.51 -4.40
C LEU A 437 2.58 -9.99 -4.42
N ARG A 438 2.56 -9.40 -5.61
CA ARG A 438 2.59 -7.95 -5.79
C ARG A 438 1.41 -7.46 -6.60
N VAL A 439 0.85 -6.32 -6.23
CA VAL A 439 -0.23 -5.64 -6.95
C VAL A 439 0.19 -4.23 -7.32
N VAL A 440 -0.23 -3.78 -8.51
CA VAL A 440 0.06 -2.44 -9.02
C VAL A 440 -1.10 -1.92 -9.87
N ARG A 441 -1.23 -0.61 -9.99
CA ARG A 441 -2.15 0.00 -10.97
C ARG A 441 -1.48 0.01 -12.35
N THR A 442 -2.19 -0.41 -13.39
CA THR A 442 -1.66 -0.43 -14.77
C THR A 442 -1.32 0.95 -15.32
N SER A 443 -1.92 2.01 -14.75
CA SER A 443 -1.59 3.40 -15.07
C SER A 443 -0.33 3.92 -14.34
N ARG A 444 0.11 3.26 -13.24
CA ARG A 444 1.25 3.70 -12.40
C ARG A 444 2.09 2.48 -12.02
N LEU A 445 2.89 2.01 -12.96
CA LEU A 445 3.68 0.77 -12.81
C LEU A 445 4.90 0.91 -11.88
N SER A 446 5.27 2.13 -11.50
CA SER A 446 6.49 2.41 -10.72
C SER A 446 6.43 1.97 -9.24
N ASP A 447 5.23 1.73 -8.71
CA ASP A 447 5.04 1.49 -7.27
C ASP A 447 4.19 0.23 -7.00
N PRO A 448 4.75 -0.97 -7.16
CA PRO A 448 4.06 -2.21 -6.86
C PRO A 448 4.04 -2.50 -5.35
N ARG A 449 2.84 -2.62 -4.78
CA ARG A 449 2.62 -2.99 -3.39
C ARG A 449 2.74 -4.50 -3.20
N THR A 450 3.44 -4.95 -2.18
CA THR A 450 3.52 -6.36 -1.80
C THR A 450 2.34 -6.73 -0.88
N LEU A 451 1.61 -7.77 -1.24
CA LEU A 451 0.47 -8.29 -0.46
C LEU A 451 0.86 -9.47 0.42
N MET A 452 1.78 -10.31 -0.06
CA MET A 452 2.25 -11.50 0.65
C MET A 452 3.70 -11.77 0.28
N THR A 453 4.47 -12.27 1.24
CA THR A 453 5.84 -12.76 1.03
C THR A 453 5.97 -14.16 1.63
N LEU A 454 6.47 -15.09 0.82
CA LEU A 454 6.92 -16.41 1.26
C LEU A 454 8.43 -16.50 1.14
N GLY A 455 9.05 -17.45 1.85
CA GLY A 455 10.45 -17.81 1.65
C GLY A 455 10.72 -18.31 0.23
N SER A 456 11.99 -18.49 -0.11
CA SER A 456 12.35 -19.13 -1.37
C SER A 456 11.84 -20.58 -1.38
N ALA A 457 11.37 -21.05 -2.53
CA ALA A 457 11.05 -22.45 -2.68
C ALA A 457 12.33 -23.31 -2.52
N ALA A 458 12.27 -24.35 -1.69
CA ALA A 458 13.34 -25.32 -1.61
C ALA A 458 13.50 -25.98 -2.97
N ARG A 459 14.69 -25.86 -3.59
CA ARG A 459 15.02 -26.70 -4.74
C ARG A 459 15.10 -28.15 -4.26
N ARG A 460 14.28 -29.03 -4.81
CA ARG A 460 14.71 -30.42 -4.97
C ARG A 460 15.64 -30.44 -6.18
N ASP A 461 16.90 -30.74 -5.94
CA ASP A 461 17.88 -31.03 -6.99
C ASP A 461 17.44 -32.31 -7.68
N GLU A 462 16.64 -32.20 -8.73
CA GLU A 462 16.42 -33.26 -9.73
C GLU A 462 15.62 -32.68 -10.89
N GLY A 463 16.31 -32.36 -11.96
CA GLY A 463 16.02 -32.71 -13.35
C GLY A 463 14.74 -32.25 -14.03
N HIS A 464 13.98 -31.25 -13.54
CA HIS A 464 12.87 -30.66 -14.30
C HIS A 464 13.02 -29.16 -14.44
N GLU A 465 13.28 -28.77 -15.68
CA GLU A 465 13.40 -27.43 -16.23
C GLU A 465 12.12 -26.60 -16.09
N HIS A 466 11.80 -26.14 -14.90
CA HIS A 466 11.07 -24.90 -14.76
C HIS A 466 12.07 -23.81 -14.37
N GLY A 467 12.78 -23.36 -15.37
CA GLY A 467 13.45 -22.12 -15.69
C GLY A 467 13.99 -21.20 -14.61
N TYR A 468 14.52 -21.70 -13.49
CA TYR A 468 15.45 -20.91 -12.71
C TYR A 468 16.84 -21.07 -13.34
N THR A 469 17.11 -20.31 -14.41
CA THR A 469 18.43 -20.30 -15.02
C THR A 469 19.44 -19.80 -14.00
N ARG A 470 20.42 -20.64 -13.73
CA ARG A 470 21.69 -20.35 -13.12
C ARG A 470 22.45 -19.33 -13.99
N GLN A 471 22.14 -18.05 -13.86
CA GLN A 471 22.99 -16.98 -14.38
C GLN A 471 22.97 -15.81 -13.39
N GLY A 472 23.94 -15.81 -12.54
CA GLY A 472 24.23 -14.79 -11.54
C GLY A 472 24.79 -15.47 -10.31
N SER A 473 25.97 -15.08 -9.88
CA SER A 473 26.56 -15.46 -8.60
C SER A 473 25.49 -15.50 -7.52
N GLU A 474 25.33 -16.64 -6.84
CA GLU A 474 24.46 -16.74 -5.67
C GLU A 474 24.78 -15.57 -4.74
N PRO A 475 23.80 -14.72 -4.41
CA PRO A 475 24.04 -13.73 -3.36
C PRO A 475 24.35 -14.54 -2.10
N SER A 476 25.54 -14.40 -1.57
CA SER A 476 26.05 -15.18 -0.43
C SER A 476 25.18 -15.04 0.82
N ARG A 477 24.22 -14.11 0.86
CA ARG A 477 23.25 -13.92 1.97
C ARG A 477 21.97 -13.25 1.49
N CYS A 478 20.82 -13.81 1.87
CA CYS A 478 19.54 -13.11 1.76
C CYS A 478 19.48 -11.94 2.75
N PRO A 479 18.79 -10.83 2.40
CA PRO A 479 18.64 -9.70 3.33
C PRO A 479 18.04 -10.12 4.68
N PRO A 480 18.42 -9.45 5.78
CA PRO A 480 17.82 -9.66 7.09
C PRO A 480 16.29 -9.55 7.03
N GLY A 481 15.57 -10.41 7.78
CA GLY A 481 14.10 -10.43 7.77
C GLY A 481 13.47 -11.15 6.57
N THR A 482 14.26 -11.74 5.66
CA THR A 482 13.72 -12.62 4.63
C THR A 482 13.17 -13.90 5.27
N PRO A 483 11.92 -14.33 4.96
CA PRO A 483 11.39 -15.59 5.44
C PRO A 483 12.30 -16.75 5.07
N GLY A 484 12.44 -17.74 5.93
CA GLY A 484 13.22 -18.94 5.67
C GLY A 484 12.74 -19.69 4.43
N ARG A 485 13.50 -20.69 3.97
CA ARG A 485 13.09 -21.57 2.87
C ARG A 485 11.76 -22.24 3.17
N THR A 486 10.93 -22.39 2.16
CA THR A 486 9.60 -23.04 2.22
C THR A 486 9.46 -24.07 1.11
N ASP A 487 8.67 -25.10 1.34
CA ASP A 487 8.22 -26.04 0.31
C ASP A 487 6.94 -25.58 -0.39
N THR A 488 6.42 -24.41 -0.05
CA THR A 488 5.18 -23.86 -0.59
C THR A 488 5.46 -22.84 -1.69
N LEU A 489 4.75 -22.97 -2.82
CA LEU A 489 4.83 -22.08 -3.98
C LEU A 489 3.60 -21.18 -4.07
N LEU A 490 3.80 -19.93 -4.51
CA LEU A 490 2.73 -19.09 -5.05
C LEU A 490 2.47 -19.53 -6.50
N TRP A 491 1.44 -20.38 -6.71
CA TRP A 491 1.28 -21.12 -7.96
C TRP A 491 0.40 -20.41 -8.97
N SER A 492 -0.79 -19.96 -8.59
CA SER A 492 -1.73 -19.30 -9.50
C SER A 492 -2.50 -18.20 -8.78
N THR A 493 -2.98 -17.23 -9.54
CA THR A 493 -3.59 -16.02 -8.99
C THR A 493 -4.86 -15.62 -9.71
N ALA A 494 -5.81 -15.00 -8.98
CA ALA A 494 -6.93 -14.25 -9.53
C ALA A 494 -7.12 -12.94 -8.73
N LEU A 495 -7.71 -11.95 -9.36
CA LEU A 495 -7.91 -10.64 -8.75
C LEU A 495 -9.36 -10.19 -8.93
N ALA A 496 -9.96 -9.65 -7.88
CA ALA A 496 -11.26 -8.98 -7.93
C ALA A 496 -11.24 -7.74 -7.04
N GLY A 497 -11.25 -6.57 -7.64
CA GLY A 497 -11.14 -5.30 -6.94
C GLY A 497 -9.88 -5.24 -6.08
N ARG A 498 -10.05 -5.23 -4.75
CA ARG A 498 -8.96 -5.20 -3.76
C ARG A 498 -8.63 -6.59 -3.20
N THR A 499 -9.29 -7.62 -3.63
CA THR A 499 -9.09 -8.98 -3.12
C THR A 499 -8.31 -9.81 -4.13
N ALA A 500 -7.16 -10.32 -3.72
CA ALA A 500 -6.37 -11.29 -4.45
C ALA A 500 -6.70 -12.71 -3.94
N TYR A 501 -6.84 -13.63 -4.88
CA TYR A 501 -6.92 -15.07 -4.62
C TYR A 501 -5.62 -15.68 -5.11
N VAL A 502 -5.01 -16.53 -4.32
CA VAL A 502 -3.74 -17.16 -4.67
C VAL A 502 -3.74 -18.61 -4.23
N THR A 503 -3.27 -19.47 -5.10
CA THR A 503 -3.01 -20.87 -4.76
C THR A 503 -1.68 -20.99 -4.06
N LEU A 504 -1.69 -21.57 -2.87
CA LEU A 504 -0.52 -22.06 -2.16
C LEU A 504 -0.37 -23.54 -2.48
N LEU A 505 0.62 -23.87 -3.28
CA LEU A 505 0.89 -25.23 -3.75
C LEU A 505 2.08 -25.81 -3.03
N ARG A 506 1.94 -27.03 -2.51
CA ARG A 506 3.05 -27.84 -2.03
C ARG A 506 3.34 -28.91 -3.09
N PRO A 507 4.50 -28.89 -3.76
CA PRO A 507 4.85 -29.90 -4.75
C PRO A 507 4.88 -31.29 -4.13
N GLY A 508 4.40 -32.28 -4.88
CA GLY A 508 4.55 -33.70 -4.56
C GLY A 508 5.96 -34.23 -4.87
N ALA A 509 6.12 -35.54 -4.89
CA ALA A 509 7.32 -36.19 -5.40
C ALA A 509 7.52 -35.83 -6.89
N VAL A 510 8.78 -35.86 -7.35
CA VAL A 510 9.12 -35.53 -8.74
C VAL A 510 8.26 -36.37 -9.72
N GLY A 511 7.59 -35.68 -10.65
CA GLY A 511 6.69 -36.31 -11.62
C GLY A 511 5.31 -36.70 -11.11
N GLY A 512 4.98 -36.47 -9.84
CA GLY A 512 3.69 -36.80 -9.22
C GLY A 512 2.72 -35.62 -9.12
N ALA A 513 1.48 -35.92 -8.73
CA ALA A 513 0.49 -34.91 -8.39
C ALA A 513 0.96 -34.03 -7.21
N PRO A 514 0.47 -32.77 -7.07
CA PRO A 514 0.78 -31.91 -5.93
C PRO A 514 0.43 -32.62 -4.60
N ALA A 515 1.31 -32.52 -3.60
CA ALA A 515 1.05 -33.12 -2.30
C ALA A 515 -0.09 -32.41 -1.56
N ALA A 516 -0.24 -31.11 -1.76
CA ALA A 516 -1.35 -30.30 -1.24
C ALA A 516 -1.46 -28.99 -2.03
N ALA A 517 -2.67 -28.51 -2.19
CA ALA A 517 -2.95 -27.18 -2.73
C ALA A 517 -4.10 -26.54 -1.94
N ARG A 518 -4.06 -25.24 -1.80
CA ARG A 518 -5.16 -24.49 -1.17
C ARG A 518 -5.25 -23.08 -1.74
N ILE A 519 -6.45 -22.62 -1.95
CA ILE A 519 -6.70 -21.23 -2.34
C ILE A 519 -6.92 -20.40 -1.07
N VAL A 520 -6.18 -19.31 -0.99
CA VAL A 520 -6.33 -18.31 0.06
C VAL A 520 -6.69 -16.96 -0.56
N ARG A 521 -7.43 -16.12 0.18
CA ARG A 521 -7.67 -14.73 -0.19
C ARG A 521 -6.83 -13.80 0.65
N VAL A 522 -6.33 -12.75 0.00
CA VAL A 522 -5.54 -11.68 0.61
C VAL A 522 -6.15 -10.35 0.19
N HIS A 523 -6.39 -9.45 1.14
CA HIS A 523 -6.88 -8.12 0.85
C HIS A 523 -5.71 -7.14 0.64
N GLY A 524 -5.84 -6.28 -0.42
CA GLY A 524 -4.80 -5.34 -0.82
C GLY A 524 -5.24 -3.87 -0.82
#